data_26a53ea9b35922484c94bb33caf4dfb6
#
_entry.id   26a53ea9b35922484c94bb33caf4dfb6
#
_cell.length_a   1.000
_cell.length_b   1.000
_cell.length_c   1.000
_cell.angle_alpha   90.00
_cell.angle_beta   90.00
_cell.angle_gamma   90.00
#
_symmetry.space_group_name_H-M   'P 1'
#
loop_
_entity.id
_entity.type
_entity.pdbx_description
1 polymer ?
#
loop_
_entity_poly.entity_id
_entity_poly.type
_entity_poly.pdbx_seq_one_letter_code
_entity_poly.pdbx_strand_id
1 'polypeptide(L)'
;VPGDYVSDAGALLASAPPKDRVLWEYRIAAASLRAGRFDEARIQLDAAIPLIGGIIADSKDAARARSLFHPENAKVFIGEPYERSMAYYYRAILYWRDGQPDNARACYRTGEVINSDLENKQWQNHFALLDYLDGFASAKLGADGSGAYARAQAEAGAVRLPPYDPGANVLIFAEFGRGPRKIASGRYGERLMFQVQDSPAHDARLTVEGRAVPLRCWDDLNYQAATRGGRAMDYILGNKAVFKSTTNAVGDAALVGSAVAAGDLYRDNGEKSQGAENTAIALATVGILSKLTSAATAPQADTRTWENLPQRLSFAAARLPAGAHPATLEFLDSSGRPLPGETRTVLVRVDDPAHDTVIFLSEP
;
A
#
# COMPACT_ATOMS: atom_id res chain seq x y z
N VAL A 1 23.16 -5.68 1.25
CA VAL A 1 22.38 -5.43 0.03
C VAL A 1 21.43 -6.60 -0.10
N PRO A 2 20.12 -6.43 -0.16
CA PRO A 2 19.22 -7.51 -0.56
C PRO A 2 19.69 -7.95 -1.95
N GLY A 3 19.87 -9.26 -2.15
CA GLY A 3 20.20 -9.81 -3.46
C GLY A 3 19.19 -9.37 -4.51
N ASP A 4 19.54 -9.41 -5.75
CA ASP A 4 18.62 -9.13 -6.84
C ASP A 4 17.46 -10.12 -6.78
N TYR A 5 16.29 -9.67 -6.31
CA TYR A 5 15.11 -10.51 -6.16
C TYR A 5 14.68 -11.20 -7.45
N VAL A 6 15.09 -10.70 -8.58
CA VAL A 6 14.71 -11.24 -9.88
C VAL A 6 15.69 -12.30 -10.36
N SER A 7 17.00 -12.01 -10.35
CA SER A 7 18.01 -12.99 -10.80
C SER A 7 18.19 -14.14 -9.81
N ASP A 8 17.99 -13.89 -8.51
CA ASP A 8 18.22 -14.85 -7.45
C ASP A 8 16.93 -15.51 -6.92
N ALA A 9 15.79 -15.28 -7.57
CA ALA A 9 14.47 -15.70 -7.11
C ALA A 9 14.41 -17.18 -6.68
N GLY A 10 14.93 -18.08 -7.50
CA GLY A 10 14.95 -19.52 -7.21
C GLY A 10 15.77 -19.86 -5.96
N ALA A 11 16.94 -19.27 -5.81
CA ALA A 11 17.82 -19.49 -4.66
C ALA A 11 17.20 -18.89 -3.37
N LEU A 12 16.60 -17.71 -3.47
CA LEU A 12 15.91 -17.05 -2.36
C LEU A 12 14.73 -17.89 -1.85
N LEU A 13 13.88 -18.40 -2.75
CA LEU A 13 12.75 -19.26 -2.38
C LEU A 13 13.22 -20.61 -1.80
N ALA A 14 14.29 -21.20 -2.35
CA ALA A 14 14.82 -22.47 -1.86
C ALA A 14 15.43 -22.35 -0.45
N SER A 15 15.99 -21.18 -0.13
CA SER A 15 16.60 -20.90 1.18
C SER A 15 15.62 -20.32 2.19
N ALA A 16 14.43 -19.88 1.76
CA ALA A 16 13.44 -19.26 2.61
C ALA A 16 12.89 -20.24 3.65
N PRO A 17 12.82 -19.86 4.94
CA PRO A 17 12.09 -20.65 5.92
C PRO A 17 10.65 -20.83 5.47
N PRO A 18 10.03 -22.02 5.64
CA PRO A 18 8.65 -22.26 5.20
C PRO A 18 7.64 -21.23 5.76
N LYS A 19 7.86 -20.72 6.96
CA LYS A 19 7.03 -19.68 7.59
C LYS A 19 7.12 -18.32 6.90
N ASP A 20 8.18 -18.06 6.14
CA ASP A 20 8.45 -16.77 5.47
C ASP A 20 8.24 -16.84 3.96
N ARG A 21 7.79 -17.98 3.45
CA ARG A 21 7.66 -18.22 2.01
C ARG A 21 6.82 -17.16 1.31
N VAL A 22 5.66 -16.83 1.84
CA VAL A 22 4.75 -15.80 1.28
C VAL A 22 5.45 -14.44 1.19
N LEU A 23 6.26 -14.08 2.18
CA LEU A 23 7.00 -12.82 2.15
C LEU A 23 8.00 -12.77 0.99
N TRP A 24 8.69 -13.88 0.72
CA TRP A 24 9.63 -13.96 -0.40
C TRP A 24 8.91 -13.95 -1.74
N GLU A 25 7.78 -14.65 -1.87
CA GLU A 25 6.93 -14.61 -3.05
C GLU A 25 6.45 -13.18 -3.34
N TYR A 26 6.03 -12.42 -2.34
CA TYR A 26 5.65 -11.02 -2.45
C TYR A 26 6.80 -10.14 -2.95
N ARG A 27 7.98 -10.26 -2.37
CA ARG A 27 9.18 -9.46 -2.74
C ARG A 27 9.60 -9.72 -4.17
N ILE A 28 9.64 -10.98 -4.56
CA ILE A 28 10.00 -11.39 -5.92
C ILE A 28 8.93 -10.90 -6.90
N ALA A 29 7.65 -11.02 -6.57
CA ALA A 29 6.57 -10.54 -7.43
C ALA A 29 6.68 -9.05 -7.72
N ALA A 30 6.85 -8.20 -6.70
CA ALA A 30 7.00 -6.76 -6.88
C ALA A 30 8.24 -6.40 -7.71
N ALA A 31 9.38 -7.04 -7.43
CA ALA A 31 10.60 -6.82 -8.20
C ALA A 31 10.44 -7.26 -9.66
N SER A 32 9.77 -8.38 -9.91
CA SER A 32 9.50 -8.90 -11.25
C SER A 32 8.58 -7.97 -12.05
N LEU A 33 7.54 -7.40 -11.41
CA LEU A 33 6.69 -6.39 -12.03
C LEU A 33 7.49 -5.17 -12.49
N ARG A 34 8.38 -4.64 -11.64
CA ARG A 34 9.25 -3.50 -11.96
C ARG A 34 10.24 -3.80 -13.07
N ALA A 35 10.70 -5.03 -13.12
CA ALA A 35 11.60 -5.52 -14.19
C ALA A 35 10.85 -5.86 -15.49
N GLY A 36 9.52 -5.71 -15.56
CA GLY A 36 8.69 -6.10 -16.70
C GLY A 36 8.57 -7.62 -16.90
N ARG A 37 8.96 -8.41 -15.90
CA ARG A 37 8.90 -9.88 -15.91
C ARG A 37 7.54 -10.35 -15.37
N PHE A 38 6.48 -10.02 -16.09
CA PHE A 38 5.09 -10.18 -15.65
C PHE A 38 4.69 -11.63 -15.39
N ASP A 39 5.20 -12.58 -16.19
CA ASP A 39 4.90 -14.00 -15.98
C ASP A 39 5.47 -14.54 -14.67
N GLU A 40 6.65 -14.10 -14.29
CA GLU A 40 7.25 -14.45 -13.00
C GLU A 40 6.50 -13.81 -11.85
N ALA A 41 6.13 -12.54 -11.98
CA ALA A 41 5.31 -11.88 -10.98
C ALA A 41 3.99 -12.63 -10.76
N ARG A 42 3.35 -13.08 -11.85
CA ARG A 42 2.12 -13.89 -11.81
C ARG A 42 2.34 -15.19 -11.04
N ILE A 43 3.39 -15.95 -11.37
CA ILE A 43 3.70 -17.22 -10.69
C ILE A 43 3.83 -17.03 -9.18
N GLN A 44 4.54 -15.98 -8.74
CA GLN A 44 4.73 -15.72 -7.32
C GLN A 44 3.43 -15.30 -6.61
N LEU A 45 2.62 -14.43 -7.24
CA LEU A 45 1.35 -14.01 -6.68
C LEU A 45 0.33 -15.16 -6.65
N ASP A 46 0.30 -16.01 -7.68
CA ASP A 46 -0.58 -17.18 -7.72
C ASP A 46 -0.18 -18.24 -6.68
N ALA A 47 1.09 -18.29 -6.27
CA ALA A 47 1.54 -19.12 -5.16
C ALA A 47 1.16 -18.53 -3.79
N ALA A 48 1.29 -17.21 -3.62
CA ALA A 48 1.06 -16.53 -2.35
C ALA A 48 -0.43 -16.36 -2.01
N ILE A 49 -1.26 -15.94 -2.99
CA ILE A 49 -2.67 -15.55 -2.76
C ILE A 49 -3.53 -16.65 -2.11
N PRO A 50 -3.46 -17.93 -2.50
CA PRO A 50 -4.24 -18.99 -1.84
C PRO A 50 -3.89 -19.15 -0.35
N LEU A 51 -2.65 -18.87 0.02
CA LEU A 51 -2.19 -18.98 1.40
C LEU A 51 -2.71 -17.85 2.29
N ILE A 52 -2.92 -16.66 1.74
CA ILE A 52 -3.41 -15.49 2.47
C ILE A 52 -4.93 -15.39 2.47
N GLY A 53 -5.62 -15.88 1.44
CA GLY A 53 -7.08 -15.91 1.35
C GLY A 53 -7.72 -16.98 2.23
N GLY A 54 -7.13 -18.18 2.29
CA GLY A 54 -7.63 -19.30 3.10
C GLY A 54 -7.63 -19.05 4.61
N ILE A 55 -6.75 -18.19 5.08
CA ILE A 55 -6.63 -17.86 6.52
C ILE A 55 -7.73 -16.88 6.97
N ILE A 56 -8.34 -16.13 6.06
CA ILE A 56 -9.47 -15.24 6.36
C ILE A 56 -10.75 -16.04 6.64
N ALA A 57 -10.92 -17.18 5.95
CA ALA A 57 -12.09 -18.07 6.12
C ALA A 57 -12.06 -18.85 7.45
N ASP A 58 -10.88 -19.09 8.04
CA ASP A 58 -10.71 -19.82 9.29
C ASP A 58 -10.61 -18.87 10.49
N SER A 59 -11.72 -18.21 10.75
CA SER A 59 -12.18 -17.69 12.03
C SER A 59 -11.22 -16.81 12.88
N LYS A 60 -11.80 -15.70 13.32
CA LYS A 60 -11.30 -14.83 14.41
C LYS A 60 -10.86 -15.62 15.66
N ASP A 61 -11.43 -16.79 15.89
CA ASP A 61 -11.11 -17.67 17.02
C ASP A 61 -9.83 -18.47 16.83
N ALA A 62 -9.53 -18.93 15.62
CA ALA A 62 -8.26 -19.61 15.33
C ALA A 62 -7.06 -18.64 15.36
N ALA A 63 -7.27 -17.39 14.94
CA ALA A 63 -6.26 -16.34 15.07
C ALA A 63 -6.01 -15.96 16.53
N ARG A 64 -7.07 -15.86 17.36
CA ARG A 64 -6.96 -15.63 18.82
C ARG A 64 -6.28 -16.78 19.57
N ALA A 65 -6.63 -18.01 19.28
CA ALA A 65 -6.03 -19.18 19.92
C ALA A 65 -4.53 -19.32 19.58
N ARG A 66 -4.13 -18.92 18.38
CA ARG A 66 -2.71 -18.93 17.99
C ARG A 66 -1.91 -17.76 18.57
N SER A 67 -2.55 -16.61 18.83
CA SER A 67 -1.85 -15.42 19.35
C SER A 67 -1.47 -15.51 20.80
N LEU A 68 -2.12 -16.37 21.60
CA LEU A 68 -1.90 -16.47 23.03
C LEU A 68 -0.67 -17.30 23.43
N PHE A 69 -0.14 -18.15 22.54
CA PHE A 69 0.88 -19.13 22.92
C PHE A 69 2.21 -19.09 22.15
N HIS A 70 2.32 -18.28 21.07
CA HIS A 70 3.55 -18.20 20.28
C HIS A 70 3.90 -16.75 19.89
N PRO A 71 5.19 -16.38 19.88
CA PRO A 71 5.63 -15.10 19.36
C PRO A 71 5.14 -14.88 17.92
N GLU A 72 4.69 -13.67 17.58
CA GLU A 72 4.14 -13.35 16.26
C GLU A 72 5.11 -13.72 15.12
N ASN A 73 6.41 -13.49 15.33
CA ASN A 73 7.45 -13.82 14.36
C ASN A 73 7.69 -15.33 14.15
N ALA A 74 7.11 -16.19 14.99
CA ALA A 74 7.19 -17.64 14.83
C ALA A 74 6.06 -18.20 13.95
N LYS A 75 5.01 -17.42 13.69
CA LYS A 75 3.88 -17.80 12.85
C LYS A 75 4.22 -17.75 11.36
N VAL A 76 3.41 -18.43 10.55
CA VAL A 76 3.48 -18.27 9.09
C VAL A 76 3.17 -16.81 8.74
N PHE A 77 4.03 -16.20 7.94
CA PHE A 77 3.81 -14.85 7.45
C PHE A 77 2.67 -14.84 6.42
N ILE A 78 1.72 -13.95 6.61
CA ILE A 78 0.63 -13.70 5.66
C ILE A 78 0.58 -12.24 5.23
N GLY A 79 1.25 -11.37 5.93
CA GLY A 79 1.23 -9.92 5.74
C GLY A 79 0.11 -9.21 6.51
N GLU A 80 0.34 -7.94 6.79
CA GLU A 80 -0.68 -7.02 7.31
C GLU A 80 -1.77 -6.78 6.25
N PRO A 81 -2.96 -6.27 6.62
CA PRO A 81 -4.03 -6.01 5.66
C PRO A 81 -3.58 -5.22 4.42
N TYR A 82 -2.79 -4.16 4.59
CA TYR A 82 -2.29 -3.38 3.46
C TYR A 82 -1.35 -4.19 2.54
N GLU A 83 -0.50 -5.08 3.08
CA GLU A 83 0.38 -5.95 2.29
C GLU A 83 -0.44 -6.97 1.49
N ARG A 84 -1.47 -7.56 2.11
CA ARG A 84 -2.38 -8.49 1.43
C ARG A 84 -3.19 -7.79 0.33
N SER A 85 -3.71 -6.59 0.59
CA SER A 85 -4.40 -5.78 -0.42
C SER A 85 -3.49 -5.46 -1.61
N MET A 86 -2.21 -5.18 -1.36
CA MET A 86 -1.22 -4.95 -2.42
C MET A 86 -0.96 -6.21 -3.26
N ALA A 87 -0.99 -7.41 -2.68
CA ALA A 87 -0.86 -8.64 -3.45
C ALA A 87 -2.03 -8.80 -4.45
N TYR A 88 -3.26 -8.52 -4.02
CA TYR A 88 -4.42 -8.51 -4.90
C TYR A 88 -4.37 -7.38 -5.92
N TYR A 89 -3.90 -6.19 -5.55
CA TYR A 89 -3.70 -5.07 -6.48
C TYR A 89 -2.74 -5.43 -7.62
N TYR A 90 -1.56 -5.95 -7.30
CA TYR A 90 -0.60 -6.37 -8.32
C TYR A 90 -1.14 -7.53 -9.18
N ARG A 91 -1.86 -8.47 -8.57
CA ARG A 91 -2.46 -9.56 -9.35
C ARG A 91 -3.56 -9.07 -10.29
N ALA A 92 -4.33 -8.06 -9.87
CA ALA A 92 -5.34 -7.41 -10.71
C ALA A 92 -4.71 -6.74 -11.94
N ILE A 93 -3.58 -6.06 -11.80
CA ILE A 93 -2.83 -5.48 -12.93
C ILE A 93 -2.47 -6.56 -13.96
N LEU A 94 -2.00 -7.72 -13.47
CA LEU A 94 -1.65 -8.83 -14.35
C LEU A 94 -2.88 -9.44 -15.04
N TYR A 95 -4.01 -9.60 -14.34
CA TYR A 95 -5.26 -10.03 -14.95
C TYR A 95 -5.74 -9.06 -16.03
N TRP A 96 -5.64 -7.75 -15.78
CA TRP A 96 -6.01 -6.76 -16.77
C TRP A 96 -5.12 -6.83 -18.02
N ARG A 97 -3.81 -6.97 -17.81
CA ARG A 97 -2.85 -7.19 -18.89
C ARG A 97 -3.16 -8.43 -19.72
N ASP A 98 -3.67 -9.47 -19.09
CA ASP A 98 -4.06 -10.73 -19.73
C ASP A 98 -5.49 -10.66 -20.37
N GLY A 99 -6.10 -9.45 -20.44
CA GLY A 99 -7.42 -9.23 -21.04
C GLY A 99 -8.57 -9.79 -20.19
N GLN A 100 -8.40 -9.88 -18.87
CA GLN A 100 -9.36 -10.43 -17.92
C GLN A 100 -9.83 -9.38 -16.89
N PRO A 101 -10.52 -8.31 -17.33
CA PRO A 101 -10.93 -7.22 -16.44
C PRO A 101 -11.94 -7.64 -15.36
N ASP A 102 -12.68 -8.72 -15.56
CA ASP A 102 -13.57 -9.33 -14.58
C ASP A 102 -12.80 -9.95 -13.41
N ASN A 103 -11.71 -10.67 -13.67
CA ASN A 103 -10.82 -11.22 -12.66
C ASN A 103 -10.05 -10.10 -11.93
N ALA A 104 -9.62 -9.06 -12.67
CA ALA A 104 -9.03 -7.88 -12.06
C ALA A 104 -10.00 -7.21 -11.08
N ARG A 105 -11.27 -7.05 -11.48
CA ARG A 105 -12.33 -6.52 -10.61
C ARG A 105 -12.52 -7.34 -9.35
N ALA A 106 -12.53 -8.67 -9.48
CA ALA A 106 -12.66 -9.57 -8.33
C ALA A 106 -11.49 -9.38 -7.35
N CYS A 107 -10.27 -9.18 -7.85
CA CYS A 107 -9.11 -8.90 -7.01
C CYS A 107 -9.23 -7.55 -6.28
N TYR A 108 -9.68 -6.48 -6.94
CA TYR A 108 -9.88 -5.18 -6.29
C TYR A 108 -10.87 -5.30 -5.13
N ARG A 109 -12.01 -5.94 -5.34
CA ARG A 109 -13.01 -6.20 -4.29
C ARG A 109 -12.46 -7.03 -3.14
N THR A 110 -11.68 -8.05 -3.44
CA THR A 110 -11.07 -8.88 -2.38
C THR A 110 -10.08 -8.06 -1.56
N GLY A 111 -9.27 -7.21 -2.21
CA GLY A 111 -8.38 -6.27 -1.55
C GLY A 111 -9.13 -5.33 -0.60
N GLU A 112 -10.29 -4.81 -1.02
CA GLU A 112 -11.15 -3.97 -0.19
C GLU A 112 -11.76 -4.73 0.99
N VAL A 113 -12.23 -5.96 0.79
CA VAL A 113 -12.77 -6.79 1.87
C VAL A 113 -11.71 -7.05 2.94
N ILE A 114 -10.48 -7.40 2.54
CA ILE A 114 -9.36 -7.59 3.46
C ILE A 114 -9.10 -6.32 4.28
N ASN A 115 -9.27 -5.19 3.64
CA ASN A 115 -9.05 -3.89 4.21
C ASN A 115 -10.17 -3.45 5.16
N SER A 116 -11.40 -3.88 4.91
CA SER A 116 -12.60 -3.53 5.67
C SER A 116 -12.84 -4.42 6.91
N ASP A 117 -12.16 -5.55 7.06
CA ASP A 117 -12.29 -6.46 8.21
C ASP A 117 -11.56 -5.92 9.45
N LEU A 118 -12.01 -4.76 9.91
CA LEU A 118 -11.45 -4.05 11.04
C LEU A 118 -12.36 -4.13 12.26
N GLU A 119 -11.78 -4.40 13.43
CA GLU A 119 -12.49 -4.39 14.71
C GLU A 119 -13.00 -2.98 15.07
N ASN A 120 -12.32 -1.93 14.61
CA ASN A 120 -12.68 -0.54 14.89
C ASN A 120 -13.02 0.23 13.61
N LYS A 121 -14.32 0.44 13.39
CA LYS A 121 -14.86 1.18 12.23
C LYS A 121 -14.43 2.65 12.14
N GLN A 122 -13.91 3.23 13.22
CA GLN A 122 -13.45 4.62 13.25
C GLN A 122 -12.26 4.87 12.30
N TRP A 123 -11.51 3.81 11.97
CA TRP A 123 -10.33 3.86 11.10
C TRP A 123 -10.57 3.19 9.74
N GLN A 124 -11.83 2.96 9.38
CA GLN A 124 -12.18 2.48 8.05
C GLN A 124 -11.81 3.54 7.02
N ASN A 125 -10.69 3.36 6.39
CA ASN A 125 -10.32 4.10 5.20
C ASN A 125 -9.96 3.08 4.14
N HIS A 126 -10.77 3.05 3.10
CA HIS A 126 -10.57 2.17 1.97
C HIS A 126 -9.43 2.69 1.09
N PHE A 127 -8.93 1.85 0.20
CA PHE A 127 -8.08 2.31 -0.87
C PHE A 127 -8.94 3.00 -1.93
N ALA A 128 -8.82 4.32 -2.07
CA ALA A 128 -9.54 5.05 -3.11
C ALA A 128 -9.26 4.49 -4.50
N LEU A 129 -8.03 4.04 -4.75
CA LEU A 129 -7.62 3.44 -6.01
C LEU A 129 -8.29 2.10 -6.27
N LEU A 130 -8.42 1.22 -5.28
CA LEU A 130 -9.06 -0.09 -5.48
C LEU A 130 -10.55 0.05 -5.77
N ASP A 131 -11.26 0.91 -5.01
CA ASP A 131 -12.66 1.23 -5.29
C ASP A 131 -12.85 1.85 -6.68
N TYR A 132 -11.98 2.81 -7.07
CA TYR A 132 -12.05 3.38 -8.41
C TYR A 132 -11.84 2.32 -9.50
N LEU A 133 -10.86 1.45 -9.34
CA LEU A 133 -10.55 0.40 -10.32
C LEU A 133 -11.62 -0.69 -10.40
N ASP A 134 -12.31 -1.02 -9.28
CA ASP A 134 -13.52 -1.88 -9.31
C ASP A 134 -14.60 -1.25 -10.20
N GLY A 135 -14.89 0.04 -10.00
CA GLY A 135 -15.89 0.74 -10.81
C GLY A 135 -15.46 0.95 -12.25
N PHE A 136 -14.18 1.24 -12.49
CA PHE A 136 -13.65 1.37 -13.85
C PHE A 136 -13.72 0.04 -14.61
N ALA A 137 -13.38 -1.07 -13.97
CA ALA A 137 -13.55 -2.40 -14.55
C ALA A 137 -15.02 -2.72 -14.83
N SER A 138 -15.93 -2.34 -13.91
CA SER A 138 -17.37 -2.47 -14.14
C SER A 138 -17.82 -1.70 -15.38
N ALA A 139 -17.39 -0.45 -15.52
CA ALA A 139 -17.71 0.39 -16.68
C ALA A 139 -17.16 -0.19 -18.00
N LYS A 140 -15.94 -0.75 -17.99
CA LYS A 140 -15.35 -1.45 -19.12
C LYS A 140 -16.15 -2.69 -19.53
N LEU A 141 -16.75 -3.37 -18.57
CA LEU A 141 -17.61 -4.55 -18.78
C LEU A 141 -19.07 -4.17 -19.10
N GLY A 142 -19.37 -2.89 -19.28
CA GLY A 142 -20.72 -2.40 -19.56
C GLY A 142 -21.66 -2.44 -18.36
N ALA A 143 -21.15 -2.58 -17.15
CA ALA A 143 -21.89 -2.57 -15.90
C ALA A 143 -21.83 -1.20 -15.21
N ASP A 144 -22.74 -0.97 -14.25
CA ASP A 144 -22.75 0.25 -13.44
C ASP A 144 -21.60 0.26 -12.43
N GLY A 145 -20.69 1.21 -12.55
CA GLY A 145 -19.59 1.47 -11.62
C GLY A 145 -19.82 2.67 -10.67
N SER A 146 -20.99 3.31 -10.71
CA SER A 146 -21.26 4.56 -10.00
C SER A 146 -21.10 4.44 -8.48
N GLY A 147 -21.54 3.34 -7.91
CA GLY A 147 -21.39 3.08 -6.47
C GLY A 147 -19.93 2.99 -6.01
N ALA A 148 -19.09 2.30 -6.79
CA ALA A 148 -17.66 2.22 -6.54
C ALA A 148 -16.97 3.59 -6.73
N TYR A 149 -17.36 4.35 -7.77
CA TYR A 149 -16.88 5.72 -7.96
C TYR A 149 -17.19 6.63 -6.77
N ALA A 150 -18.41 6.55 -6.24
CA ALA A 150 -18.82 7.36 -5.10
C ALA A 150 -18.01 7.03 -3.83
N ARG A 151 -17.70 5.75 -3.57
CA ARG A 151 -16.82 5.34 -2.47
C ARG A 151 -15.40 5.85 -2.70
N ALA A 152 -14.83 5.61 -3.87
CA ALA A 152 -13.49 6.08 -4.22
C ALA A 152 -13.36 7.61 -4.05
N GLN A 153 -14.36 8.38 -4.50
CA GLN A 153 -14.35 9.85 -4.36
C GLN A 153 -14.43 10.29 -2.88
N ALA A 154 -15.20 9.58 -2.07
CA ALA A 154 -15.29 9.86 -0.64
C ALA A 154 -13.94 9.62 0.07
N GLU A 155 -13.21 8.57 -0.32
CA GLU A 155 -11.89 8.22 0.24
C GLU A 155 -10.76 9.11 -0.29
N ALA A 156 -10.86 9.55 -1.55
CA ALA A 156 -9.88 10.46 -2.16
C ALA A 156 -9.91 11.88 -1.53
N GLY A 157 -10.92 12.18 -0.72
CA GLY A 157 -11.04 13.45 -0.02
C GLY A 157 -11.13 14.64 -0.98
N ALA A 158 -10.16 15.55 -0.90
CA ALA A 158 -10.12 16.75 -1.74
C ALA A 158 -9.67 16.48 -3.19
N VAL A 159 -9.10 15.32 -3.47
CA VAL A 159 -8.67 14.95 -4.82
C VAL A 159 -9.91 14.60 -5.65
N ARG A 160 -10.14 15.36 -6.73
CA ARG A 160 -11.22 15.03 -7.65
C ARG A 160 -10.77 13.94 -8.60
N LEU A 161 -11.42 12.78 -8.50
CA LEU A 161 -11.16 11.66 -9.38
C LEU A 161 -11.73 11.91 -10.78
N PRO A 162 -11.05 11.46 -11.84
CA PRO A 162 -11.58 11.59 -13.20
C PRO A 162 -12.81 10.69 -13.38
N PRO A 163 -13.78 11.09 -14.20
CA PRO A 163 -14.88 10.19 -14.58
C PRO A 163 -14.32 8.98 -15.34
N TYR A 164 -15.04 7.87 -15.28
CA TYR A 164 -14.65 6.69 -16.07
C TYR A 164 -14.73 6.98 -17.56
N ASP A 165 -13.68 6.57 -18.28
CA ASP A 165 -13.67 6.51 -19.73
C ASP A 165 -13.57 5.04 -20.20
N PRO A 166 -14.69 4.34 -20.43
CA PRO A 166 -14.67 2.97 -20.92
C PRO A 166 -13.97 2.79 -22.26
N GLY A 167 -13.83 3.86 -23.03
CA GLY A 167 -13.13 3.84 -24.31
C GLY A 167 -11.62 4.08 -24.20
N ALA A 168 -11.08 4.36 -23.02
CA ALA A 168 -9.64 4.39 -22.82
C ALA A 168 -9.07 2.98 -23.06
N ASN A 169 -7.94 2.90 -23.76
CA ASN A 169 -7.29 1.64 -24.11
C ASN A 169 -5.84 1.54 -23.66
N VAL A 170 -5.36 2.56 -22.93
CA VAL A 170 -4.05 2.53 -22.28
C VAL A 170 -4.26 2.80 -20.80
N LEU A 171 -3.95 1.80 -19.98
CA LEU A 171 -4.09 1.81 -18.53
C LEU A 171 -2.71 1.94 -17.90
N ILE A 172 -2.48 3.04 -17.21
CA ILE A 172 -1.17 3.42 -16.68
C ILE A 172 -1.22 3.31 -15.16
N PHE A 173 -0.55 2.30 -14.65
CA PHE A 173 -0.35 2.09 -13.22
C PHE A 173 1.03 2.61 -12.85
N ALA A 174 1.10 3.49 -11.87
CA ALA A 174 2.37 4.04 -11.42
C ALA A 174 2.51 3.90 -9.90
N GLU A 175 3.74 3.63 -9.48
CA GLU A 175 4.11 3.56 -8.08
C GLU A 175 5.43 4.28 -7.83
N PHE A 176 5.54 4.92 -6.69
CA PHE A 176 6.74 5.67 -6.32
C PHE A 176 6.88 5.84 -4.81
N GLY A 177 8.07 6.24 -4.40
CA GLY A 177 8.43 6.33 -3.00
C GLY A 177 8.70 4.97 -2.36
N ARG A 178 9.09 5.01 -1.10
CA ARG A 178 9.41 3.82 -0.31
C ARG A 178 8.31 3.56 0.70
N GLY A 179 7.78 2.35 0.70
CA GLY A 179 6.72 1.92 1.60
C GLY A 179 7.15 1.84 3.06
N PRO A 180 6.17 1.62 3.96
CA PRO A 180 6.42 1.57 5.39
C PRO A 180 7.26 0.36 5.77
N ARG A 181 8.13 0.53 6.76
CA ARG A 181 8.84 -0.56 7.42
C ARG A 181 8.25 -0.84 8.79
N LYS A 182 8.13 -2.11 9.13
CA LYS A 182 7.71 -2.55 10.46
C LYS A 182 8.89 -2.52 11.40
N ILE A 183 8.69 -1.93 12.57
CA ILE A 183 9.67 -1.93 13.66
C ILE A 183 8.99 -2.34 14.96
N ALA A 184 9.75 -2.96 15.85
CA ALA A 184 9.31 -3.30 17.20
C ALA A 184 9.61 -2.15 18.15
N SER A 185 8.66 -1.83 19.04
CA SER A 185 8.79 -0.81 20.08
C SER A 185 8.21 -1.35 21.40
N GLY A 186 8.42 -0.60 22.47
CA GLY A 186 8.06 -1.01 23.81
C GLY A 186 9.23 -1.66 24.55
N ARG A 187 9.06 -1.88 25.88
CA ARG A 187 10.12 -2.39 26.76
C ARG A 187 10.63 -3.77 26.34
N TYR A 188 9.75 -4.56 25.71
CA TYR A 188 10.05 -5.94 25.29
C TYR A 188 9.91 -6.12 23.77
N GLY A 189 9.75 -5.02 22.98
CA GLY A 189 9.51 -5.09 21.55
C GLY A 189 8.11 -5.62 21.19
N GLU A 190 7.14 -5.45 22.08
CA GLU A 190 5.78 -6.00 21.97
C GLU A 190 4.86 -5.16 21.08
N ARG A 191 5.27 -3.95 20.72
CA ARG A 191 4.47 -3.04 19.90
C ARG A 191 4.97 -3.03 18.49
N LEU A 192 4.06 -3.22 17.54
CA LEU A 192 4.33 -2.98 16.14
C LEU A 192 4.17 -1.49 15.85
N MET A 193 5.18 -0.91 15.23
CA MET A 193 5.18 0.46 14.72
C MET A 193 5.65 0.49 13.28
N PHE A 194 5.31 1.56 12.56
CA PHE A 194 5.75 1.77 11.18
C PHE A 194 6.76 2.92 11.10
N GLN A 195 7.88 2.64 10.47
CA GLN A 195 8.86 3.64 10.09
C GLN A 195 8.56 4.11 8.67
N VAL A 196 8.26 5.38 8.52
CA VAL A 196 8.10 6.05 7.24
C VAL A 196 9.47 6.46 6.73
N GLN A 197 9.74 6.17 5.47
CA GLN A 197 10.93 6.66 4.78
C GLN A 197 10.55 7.93 4.01
N ASP A 198 11.41 8.92 4.08
CA ASP A 198 11.23 10.12 3.26
C ASP A 198 11.46 9.78 1.79
N SER A 199 10.52 10.21 0.94
CA SER A 199 10.60 10.04 -0.49
C SER A 199 10.38 11.38 -1.17
N PRO A 200 11.30 11.82 -2.03
CA PRO A 200 11.18 13.06 -2.76
C PRO A 200 10.05 13.04 -3.80
N ALA A 201 9.68 11.87 -4.32
CA ALA A 201 8.64 11.73 -5.33
C ALA A 201 7.25 11.80 -4.69
N HIS A 202 6.45 12.81 -5.05
CA HIS A 202 5.08 13.02 -4.58
C HIS A 202 4.04 12.67 -5.62
N ASP A 203 4.33 12.97 -6.89
CA ASP A 203 3.51 12.68 -8.04
C ASP A 203 4.39 12.22 -9.21
N ALA A 204 3.77 11.81 -10.31
CA ALA A 204 4.47 11.59 -11.55
C ALA A 204 3.68 12.18 -12.74
N ARG A 205 4.33 12.30 -13.87
CA ARG A 205 3.73 12.77 -15.11
C ARG A 205 4.27 11.96 -16.28
N LEU A 206 3.37 11.41 -17.08
CA LEU A 206 3.71 10.81 -18.36
C LEU A 206 3.32 11.75 -19.48
N THR A 207 4.29 12.21 -20.25
CA THR A 207 4.01 13.01 -21.46
C THR A 207 4.10 12.12 -22.69
N VAL A 208 3.00 11.92 -23.38
CA VAL A 208 2.90 11.12 -24.61
C VAL A 208 2.31 11.97 -25.73
N GLU A 209 2.96 11.99 -26.90
CA GLU A 209 2.55 12.82 -28.05
C GLU A 209 2.33 14.31 -27.66
N GLY A 210 3.14 14.84 -26.78
CA GLY A 210 3.02 16.23 -26.30
C GLY A 210 1.86 16.48 -25.32
N ARG A 211 1.09 15.44 -24.95
CA ARG A 211 0.01 15.52 -23.96
C ARG A 211 0.50 15.01 -22.62
N ALA A 212 0.33 15.81 -21.60
CA ALA A 212 0.63 15.41 -20.22
C ALA A 212 -0.52 14.58 -19.63
N VAL A 213 -0.20 13.40 -19.15
CA VAL A 213 -1.08 12.52 -18.37
C VAL A 213 -0.58 12.60 -16.92
N PRO A 214 -1.30 13.29 -16.04
CA PRO A 214 -0.90 13.41 -14.63
C PRO A 214 -1.11 12.07 -13.91
N LEU A 215 -0.10 11.67 -13.17
CA LEU A 215 -0.10 10.47 -12.31
C LEU A 215 -0.01 10.94 -10.85
N ARG A 216 -1.12 11.47 -10.35
CA ARG A 216 -1.21 11.98 -8.97
C ARG A 216 -1.27 10.82 -7.98
N CYS A 217 -0.76 11.03 -6.78
CA CYS A 217 -0.93 10.08 -5.69
C CYS A 217 -2.42 9.96 -5.32
N TRP A 218 -2.97 8.75 -5.40
CA TRP A 218 -4.34 8.44 -4.98
C TRP A 218 -4.34 7.76 -3.61
N ASP A 219 -3.36 6.90 -3.35
CA ASP A 219 -3.20 6.20 -2.09
C ASP A 219 -1.77 6.24 -1.57
N ASP A 220 -1.64 6.38 -0.26
CA ASP A 220 -0.39 6.35 0.49
C ASP A 220 -0.34 5.11 1.39
N LEU A 221 0.58 4.19 1.14
CA LEU A 221 0.71 2.96 1.91
C LEU A 221 1.17 3.19 3.35
N ASN A 222 1.84 4.31 3.64
CA ASN A 222 2.14 4.68 5.02
C ASN A 222 0.85 4.93 5.80
N TYR A 223 -0.11 5.61 5.15
CA TYR A 223 -1.44 5.82 5.72
C TYR A 223 -2.18 4.49 5.91
N GLN A 224 -2.19 3.66 4.89
CA GLN A 224 -2.86 2.35 4.94
C GLN A 224 -2.26 1.48 6.05
N ALA A 225 -0.95 1.41 6.17
CA ALA A 225 -0.26 0.66 7.22
C ALA A 225 -0.63 1.13 8.61
N ALA A 226 -0.67 2.45 8.85
CA ALA A 226 -0.91 3.00 10.17
C ALA A 226 -2.36 2.91 10.63
N THR A 227 -3.32 2.83 9.71
CA THR A 227 -4.75 2.82 10.02
C THR A 227 -5.38 1.43 9.97
N ARG A 228 -4.69 0.44 9.40
CA ARG A 228 -5.22 -0.91 9.26
C ARG A 228 -5.00 -1.76 10.52
N GLY A 229 -5.93 -2.68 10.77
CA GLY A 229 -5.95 -3.49 11.99
C GLY A 229 -6.69 -2.83 13.15
N GLY A 230 -7.46 -1.76 12.91
CA GLY A 230 -8.30 -1.09 13.93
C GLY A 230 -7.50 -0.35 15.00
N ARG A 231 -6.22 -0.11 14.77
CA ARG A 231 -5.33 0.60 15.69
C ARG A 231 -4.76 1.82 15.01
N ALA A 232 -4.84 2.98 15.68
CA ALA A 232 -3.99 4.10 15.34
C ALA A 232 -2.56 3.71 15.69
N MET A 233 -1.68 3.75 14.69
CA MET A 233 -0.29 3.44 14.90
C MET A 233 0.55 4.71 14.75
N ASP A 234 1.56 4.80 15.59
CA ASP A 234 2.51 5.90 15.53
C ASP A 234 3.45 5.71 14.34
N TYR A 235 3.67 6.78 13.61
CA TYR A 235 4.70 6.84 12.58
C TYR A 235 6.03 7.29 13.18
N ILE A 236 7.10 6.70 12.74
CA ILE A 236 8.43 7.21 13.01
C ILE A 236 9.01 7.73 11.70
N LEU A 237 9.08 9.05 11.59
CA LEU A 237 9.74 9.72 10.48
C LEU A 237 11.19 10.05 10.90
N GLY A 238 12.15 9.32 10.37
CA GLY A 238 13.53 9.40 10.84
C GLY A 238 13.61 9.00 12.32
N ASN A 239 14.03 9.91 13.18
CA ASN A 239 14.09 9.71 14.63
C ASN A 239 12.95 10.39 15.40
N LYS A 240 11.89 10.84 14.71
CA LYS A 240 10.76 11.53 15.33
C LYS A 240 9.49 10.70 15.18
N ALA A 241 8.80 10.48 16.29
CA ALA A 241 7.46 9.92 16.26
C ALA A 241 6.47 10.96 15.71
N VAL A 242 5.65 10.57 14.74
CA VAL A 242 4.59 11.39 14.16
C VAL A 242 3.27 10.70 14.41
N PHE A 243 2.38 11.36 15.17
CA PHE A 243 1.05 10.87 15.45
C PHE A 243 0.07 11.40 14.40
N LYS A 244 -0.72 10.55 13.82
CA LYS A 244 -1.75 10.97 12.88
C LYS A 244 -2.98 11.44 13.66
N SER A 245 -3.33 12.72 13.53
CA SER A 245 -4.61 13.23 14.04
C SER A 245 -5.74 12.80 13.10
N THR A 246 -6.93 12.55 13.67
CA THR A 246 -8.12 11.96 13.06
C THR A 246 -8.84 12.84 12.02
N THR A 247 -8.20 13.84 11.45
CA THR A 247 -8.84 14.74 10.49
C THR A 247 -8.44 14.41 9.07
N ASN A 248 -9.43 14.30 8.21
CA ASN A 248 -9.44 13.99 6.79
C ASN A 248 -8.60 14.92 5.89
N ALA A 249 -7.46 15.39 6.33
CA ALA A 249 -6.55 16.17 5.53
C ALA A 249 -5.34 15.32 5.16
N VAL A 250 -5.44 14.63 4.05
CA VAL A 250 -4.29 14.10 3.33
C VAL A 250 -3.53 15.30 2.76
N GLY A 251 -2.59 15.81 3.53
CA GLY A 251 -1.68 16.87 3.10
C GLY A 251 -0.44 16.80 3.97
N ASP A 252 0.72 16.81 3.35
CA ASP A 252 2.05 16.75 4.00
C ASP A 252 2.24 17.77 5.15
N ALA A 253 1.46 18.87 5.14
CA ALA A 253 1.47 19.88 6.20
C ALA A 253 0.96 19.38 7.57
N ALA A 254 0.05 18.39 7.58
CA ALA A 254 -0.47 17.84 8.84
C ALA A 254 0.52 16.91 9.53
N LEU A 255 1.39 16.26 8.76
CA LEU A 255 2.44 15.38 9.29
C LEU A 255 3.53 16.17 10.03
N VAL A 256 3.87 17.35 9.52
CA VAL A 256 4.92 18.19 10.13
C VAL A 256 4.42 18.90 11.41
N GLY A 257 3.16 19.35 11.42
CA GLY A 257 2.56 20.03 12.57
C GLY A 257 2.38 19.12 13.80
N SER A 258 2.05 17.84 13.58
CA SER A 258 1.89 16.88 14.67
C SER A 258 3.23 16.41 15.27
N ALA A 259 4.32 16.42 14.49
CA ALA A 259 5.66 16.08 14.99
C ALA A 259 6.21 17.12 15.99
N VAL A 260 5.85 18.39 15.80
CA VAL A 260 6.24 19.48 16.70
C VAL A 260 5.48 19.38 18.03
N ALA A 261 4.18 19.09 17.99
CA ALA A 261 3.35 18.93 19.17
C ALA A 261 3.76 17.72 20.04
N ALA A 262 4.20 16.62 19.42
CA ALA A 262 4.69 15.45 20.15
C ALA A 262 6.08 15.70 20.79
N GLY A 263 6.92 16.52 20.16
CA GLY A 263 8.22 16.90 20.70
C GLY A 263 8.14 17.74 21.97
N ASP A 264 7.13 18.59 22.07
CA ASP A 264 6.91 19.45 23.23
C ASP A 264 6.29 18.71 24.44
N LEU A 265 5.49 17.66 24.18
CA LEU A 265 4.91 16.81 25.23
C LEU A 265 5.96 15.97 25.98
N TYR A 266 7.10 15.69 25.37
CA TYR A 266 8.20 14.99 26.05
C TYR A 266 9.17 15.94 26.78
N ARG A 267 8.98 17.23 26.63
CA ARG A 267 9.95 18.24 27.13
C ARG A 267 9.52 18.97 28.38
N ASP A 268 8.24 18.87 28.77
CA ASP A 268 7.76 19.65 29.92
C ASP A 268 7.14 18.80 31.01
N ASN A 269 7.77 18.83 32.17
CA ASN A 269 7.26 18.31 33.43
C ASN A 269 6.19 19.26 33.98
N GLY A 270 4.92 18.96 33.73
CA GLY A 270 3.99 19.24 34.80
C GLY A 270 2.90 20.28 34.66
N GLU A 271 2.48 20.76 33.48
CA GLU A 271 1.23 21.51 33.39
C GLU A 271 0.32 21.01 32.22
N LYS A 272 -0.93 20.68 32.57
CA LYS A 272 -1.93 20.15 31.65
C LYS A 272 -2.56 21.28 30.85
N SER A 273 -2.36 21.31 29.52
CA SER A 273 -3.17 22.13 28.62
C SER A 273 -4.30 21.32 28.01
N GLN A 274 -5.46 21.92 27.77
CA GLN A 274 -6.66 21.31 27.19
C GLN A 274 -6.47 20.71 25.78
N GLY A 275 -5.36 20.98 25.12
CA GLY A 275 -4.97 20.30 23.88
C GLY A 275 -4.42 18.88 24.11
N ALA A 276 -4.06 18.55 25.34
CA ALA A 276 -3.52 17.26 25.74
C ALA A 276 -4.57 16.16 25.93
N GLU A 277 -5.86 16.51 26.09
CA GLU A 277 -6.92 15.49 26.33
C GLU A 277 -7.17 14.59 25.12
N ASN A 278 -7.11 15.12 23.93
CA ASN A 278 -7.25 14.29 22.72
C ASN A 278 -5.99 13.47 22.42
N THR A 279 -4.83 13.90 22.93
CA THR A 279 -3.56 13.17 22.84
C THR A 279 -3.44 12.13 23.96
N ALA A 280 -4.06 12.37 25.12
CA ALA A 280 -4.08 11.47 26.26
C ALA A 280 -4.89 10.19 25.98
N ILE A 281 -5.88 10.23 25.09
CA ILE A 281 -6.64 9.03 24.67
C ILE A 281 -5.75 8.09 23.86
N ALA A 282 -4.82 8.62 23.05
CA ALA A 282 -3.81 7.81 22.38
C ALA A 282 -2.76 7.24 23.35
N LEU A 283 -2.49 7.92 24.45
CA LEU A 283 -1.52 7.50 25.47
C LEU A 283 -2.14 6.63 26.57
N ALA A 284 -3.45 6.72 26.85
CA ALA A 284 -4.13 5.93 27.87
C ALA A 284 -4.24 4.43 27.51
N THR A 285 -4.15 4.06 26.23
CA THR A 285 -3.98 2.66 25.80
C THR A 285 -2.61 2.10 26.17
N VAL A 286 -1.67 2.96 26.54
CA VAL A 286 -0.31 2.61 26.96
C VAL A 286 -0.26 2.04 28.36
N GLY A 287 -1.23 2.36 29.22
CA GLY A 287 -1.18 2.05 30.66
C GLY A 287 -1.82 0.73 31.09
N ILE A 288 -2.64 0.10 30.27
CA ILE A 288 -3.47 -1.04 30.72
C ILE A 288 -2.78 -2.39 30.54
N LEU A 289 -1.73 -2.49 29.73
CA LEU A 289 -1.00 -3.74 29.47
C LEU A 289 0.14 -4.07 30.44
N SER A 290 0.36 -3.25 31.48
CA SER A 290 1.47 -3.46 32.43
C SER A 290 1.24 -4.56 33.47
N LYS A 291 0.11 -5.29 33.44
CA LYS A 291 -0.23 -6.28 34.48
C LYS A 291 -0.38 -7.75 34.04
N LEU A 292 0.03 -8.10 32.84
CA LEU A 292 0.11 -9.51 32.45
C LEU A 292 1.57 -9.96 32.37
N THR A 293 2.23 -9.89 33.53
CA THR A 293 3.48 -10.63 33.75
C THR A 293 3.15 -12.06 34.11
N SER A 294 3.25 -12.95 33.17
CA SER A 294 3.52 -14.35 33.46
C SER A 294 4.65 -14.82 32.55
N ALA A 295 5.69 -15.25 33.21
CA ALA A 295 6.94 -15.74 32.70
C ALA A 295 6.73 -16.86 31.66
N ALA A 296 7.09 -16.64 30.41
CA ALA A 296 7.61 -17.64 29.49
C ALA A 296 7.54 -17.23 28.00
N THR A 297 6.86 -16.16 27.58
CA THR A 297 6.90 -15.74 26.17
C THR A 297 7.07 -14.22 26.12
N ALA A 298 8.24 -13.76 25.69
CA ALA A 298 8.41 -12.36 25.34
C ALA A 298 7.54 -12.08 24.08
N PRO A 299 6.44 -11.32 24.19
CA PRO A 299 5.62 -10.98 23.05
C PRO A 299 6.42 -10.04 22.17
N GLN A 300 6.99 -10.54 21.08
CA GLN A 300 7.69 -9.74 20.09
C GLN A 300 6.74 -9.47 18.92
N ALA A 301 6.63 -8.21 18.55
CA ALA A 301 5.89 -7.81 17.34
C ALA A 301 6.50 -8.44 16.10
N ASP A 302 5.67 -8.81 15.14
CA ASP A 302 6.13 -9.30 13.84
C ASP A 302 6.63 -8.14 12.99
N THR A 303 7.94 -8.01 12.90
CA THR A 303 8.60 -6.96 12.10
C THR A 303 8.95 -7.42 10.68
N ARG A 304 8.56 -8.64 10.29
CA ARG A 304 8.72 -9.09 8.91
C ARG A 304 7.90 -8.17 8.00
N THR A 305 8.54 -7.59 7.01
CA THR A 305 7.98 -6.54 6.16
C THR A 305 8.17 -6.88 4.70
N TRP A 306 7.18 -6.59 3.88
CA TRP A 306 7.33 -6.51 2.45
C TRP A 306 8.00 -5.17 2.09
N GLU A 307 9.33 -5.09 2.28
CA GLU A 307 10.09 -3.85 2.27
C GLU A 307 10.23 -3.18 0.90
N ASN A 308 9.99 -3.90 -0.18
CA ASN A 308 10.02 -3.33 -1.52
C ASN A 308 8.63 -2.91 -2.03
N LEU A 309 7.68 -2.63 -1.14
CA LEU A 309 6.46 -1.92 -1.51
C LEU A 309 6.74 -0.43 -1.75
N PRO A 310 5.98 0.24 -2.62
CA PRO A 310 6.05 1.68 -2.80
C PRO A 310 5.39 2.42 -1.64
N GLN A 311 5.59 3.73 -1.56
CA GLN A 311 4.79 4.57 -0.69
C GLN A 311 3.46 4.95 -1.35
N ARG A 312 3.50 5.36 -2.61
CA ARG A 312 2.38 5.99 -3.30
C ARG A 312 1.96 5.20 -4.52
N LEU A 313 0.64 5.16 -4.73
CA LEU A 313 0.02 4.51 -5.85
C LEU A 313 -0.73 5.54 -6.70
N SER A 314 -0.64 5.38 -8.01
CA SER A 314 -1.30 6.24 -8.98
C SER A 314 -1.85 5.45 -10.16
N PHE A 315 -2.89 5.99 -10.78
CA PHE A 315 -3.49 5.43 -11.99
C PHE A 315 -3.94 6.54 -12.92
N ALA A 316 -3.80 6.30 -14.21
CA ALA A 316 -4.42 7.09 -15.25
C ALA A 316 -4.85 6.20 -16.42
N ALA A 317 -5.84 6.63 -17.17
CA ALA A 317 -6.28 5.98 -18.39
C ALA A 317 -6.20 6.98 -19.56
N ALA A 318 -5.81 6.49 -20.72
CA ALA A 318 -5.65 7.30 -21.94
C ALA A 318 -6.17 6.56 -23.16
N ARG A 319 -6.41 7.31 -24.24
CA ARG A 319 -6.71 6.75 -25.58
C ARG A 319 -5.54 7.03 -26.51
N LEU A 320 -4.98 5.97 -27.06
CA LEU A 320 -3.95 6.06 -28.09
C LEU A 320 -4.32 5.17 -29.28
N PRO A 321 -3.99 5.58 -30.52
CA PRO A 321 -4.16 4.73 -31.68
C PRO A 321 -3.17 3.55 -31.66
N ALA A 322 -3.34 2.60 -32.58
CA ALA A 322 -2.35 1.55 -32.77
C ALA A 322 -1.00 2.17 -33.15
N GLY A 323 0.08 1.65 -32.56
CA GLY A 323 1.43 2.14 -32.85
C GLY A 323 2.35 2.14 -31.64
N ALA A 324 3.51 2.69 -31.87
CA ALA A 324 4.54 2.90 -30.85
C ALA A 324 4.63 4.39 -30.53
N HIS A 325 4.35 4.75 -29.29
CA HIS A 325 4.27 6.13 -28.82
C HIS A 325 5.40 6.39 -27.81
N PRO A 326 6.47 7.07 -28.23
CA PRO A 326 7.49 7.52 -27.28
C PRO A 326 6.88 8.47 -26.25
N ALA A 327 7.15 8.21 -25.00
CA ALA A 327 6.66 9.00 -23.88
C ALA A 327 7.80 9.36 -22.92
N THR A 328 7.64 10.46 -22.20
CA THR A 328 8.57 10.89 -21.15
C THR A 328 7.89 10.76 -19.82
N LEU A 329 8.49 9.99 -18.92
CA LEU A 329 8.07 9.86 -17.53
C LEU A 329 8.94 10.75 -16.65
N GLU A 330 8.30 11.54 -15.83
CA GLU A 330 8.94 12.41 -14.83
C GLU A 330 8.32 12.15 -13.47
N PHE A 331 9.15 11.96 -12.44
CA PHE A 331 8.70 12.00 -11.05
C PHE A 331 8.83 13.42 -10.52
N LEU A 332 7.86 13.85 -9.73
CA LEU A 332 7.69 15.24 -9.32
C LEU A 332 7.80 15.37 -7.79
N ASP A 333 8.43 16.43 -7.33
CA ASP A 333 8.46 16.80 -5.92
C ASP A 333 7.09 17.36 -5.45
N SER A 334 6.96 17.67 -4.16
CA SER A 334 5.75 18.25 -3.56
C SER A 334 5.34 19.59 -4.15
N SER A 335 6.24 20.28 -4.86
CA SER A 335 5.96 21.53 -5.58
C SER A 335 5.60 21.30 -7.06
N GLY A 336 5.56 20.07 -7.52
CA GLY A 336 5.27 19.68 -8.91
C GLY A 336 6.45 19.86 -9.87
N ARG A 337 7.69 20.02 -9.36
CA ARG A 337 8.90 20.12 -10.19
C ARG A 337 9.49 18.74 -10.45
N PRO A 338 10.01 18.48 -11.65
CA PRO A 338 10.69 17.24 -11.95
C PRO A 338 11.90 17.00 -11.04
N LEU A 339 12.04 15.78 -10.56
CA LEU A 339 13.18 15.34 -9.78
C LEU A 339 14.40 15.18 -10.70
N PRO A 340 15.55 15.76 -10.34
CA PRO A 340 16.75 15.66 -11.15
C PRO A 340 17.21 14.21 -11.32
N GLY A 341 17.48 13.81 -12.57
CA GLY A 341 17.99 12.48 -12.89
C GLY A 341 16.94 11.35 -12.94
N GLU A 342 15.69 11.66 -12.67
CA GLU A 342 14.60 10.66 -12.66
C GLU A 342 13.67 10.74 -13.89
N THR A 343 14.04 11.52 -14.88
CA THR A 343 13.34 11.58 -16.16
C THR A 343 13.74 10.39 -17.03
N ARG A 344 12.74 9.65 -17.53
CA ARG A 344 12.95 8.46 -18.38
C ARG A 344 12.11 8.49 -19.63
N THR A 345 12.66 7.94 -20.72
CA THR A 345 11.89 7.63 -21.92
C THR A 345 11.23 6.26 -21.74
N VAL A 346 9.93 6.20 -22.00
CA VAL A 346 9.12 4.99 -21.98
C VAL A 346 8.49 4.83 -23.37
N LEU A 347 8.44 3.61 -23.88
CA LEU A 347 7.74 3.30 -25.11
C LEU A 347 6.37 2.69 -24.78
N VAL A 348 5.31 3.43 -25.07
CA VAL A 348 3.94 2.92 -24.98
C VAL A 348 3.61 2.28 -26.33
N ARG A 349 3.42 0.97 -26.36
CA ARG A 349 3.07 0.24 -27.56
C ARG A 349 1.62 -0.23 -27.47
N VAL A 350 0.79 0.23 -28.42
CA VAL A 350 -0.58 -0.22 -28.58
C VAL A 350 -0.64 -1.10 -29.82
N ASP A 351 -0.71 -2.40 -29.62
CA ASP A 351 -0.76 -3.35 -30.73
C ASP A 351 -2.17 -3.42 -31.35
N ASP A 352 -3.20 -3.40 -30.52
CA ASP A 352 -4.59 -3.36 -30.92
C ASP A 352 -5.38 -2.39 -30.02
N PRO A 353 -5.93 -1.29 -30.58
CA PRO A 353 -6.70 -0.33 -29.77
C PRO A 353 -8.05 -0.87 -29.26
N ALA A 354 -8.52 -2.01 -29.74
CA ALA A 354 -9.71 -2.68 -29.23
C ALA A 354 -9.45 -3.43 -27.90
N HIS A 355 -8.18 -3.62 -27.55
CA HIS A 355 -7.74 -4.27 -26.32
C HIS A 355 -6.99 -3.29 -25.41
N ASP A 356 -7.11 -3.50 -24.11
CA ASP A 356 -6.41 -2.65 -23.15
C ASP A 356 -4.91 -2.96 -23.11
N THR A 357 -4.12 -1.90 -23.29
CA THR A 357 -2.67 -1.93 -23.08
C THR A 357 -2.37 -1.52 -21.65
N VAL A 358 -1.74 -2.38 -20.88
CA VAL A 358 -1.34 -2.10 -19.50
C VAL A 358 0.11 -1.64 -19.44
N ILE A 359 0.34 -0.49 -18.85
CA ILE A 359 1.66 0.10 -18.59
C ILE A 359 1.87 0.14 -17.08
N PHE A 360 2.97 -0.45 -16.62
CA PHE A 360 3.38 -0.40 -15.22
C PHE A 360 4.67 0.43 -15.10
N LEU A 361 4.61 1.46 -14.28
CA LEU A 361 5.70 2.43 -14.08
C LEU A 361 6.09 2.44 -12.60
N SER A 362 7.39 2.43 -12.32
CA SER A 362 7.92 2.50 -10.97
C SER A 362 9.07 3.48 -10.90
N GLU A 363 9.22 4.18 -9.79
CA GLU A 363 10.44 4.92 -9.46
C GLU A 363 11.64 3.95 -9.41
N PRO A 364 12.87 4.38 -9.81
CA PRO A 364 14.07 3.53 -9.84
C PRO A 364 14.46 2.90 -8.51
#